data_2525a4be69d9864c06812a212cdf309c
#
_entry.id   2525a4be69d9864c06812a212cdf309c
#
_cell.length_a   1.000
_cell.length_b   1.000
_cell.length_c   1.000
_cell.angle_alpha   90.00
_cell.angle_beta   90.00
_cell.angle_gamma   90.00
#
_symmetry.space_group_name_H-M   'P 1'
#
loop_
_entity.id
_entity.type
_entity.pdbx_description
1 polymer ?
#
loop_
_entity_poly.entity_id
_entity_poly.type
_entity_poly.pdbx_seq_one_letter_code
_entity_poly.pdbx_strand_id
1 'polypeptide(L)'
;MAQNFLSDLKLTLDNCIADLDEIHFMFCQNPEADFTRNRKLSFHDYIQLMLQMQSKSVSNEILDFFEHSLSAPTKSAFTQQRFKLQPEGWNFLFHIFVEQCRELSDQLYCGYRLLACDGSDVNIARNPEDERTFKKKKKKGY
;
A
#
# COMPACT_ATOMS: atom_id res chain seq x y z
N MET A 1 -6.58 5.99 25.87
CA MET A 1 -5.70 6.75 24.96
C MET A 1 -5.26 5.93 23.75
N ALA A 2 -4.70 4.72 23.87
CA ALA A 2 -4.22 3.94 22.70
C ALA A 2 -5.31 3.53 21.69
N GLN A 3 -6.52 3.20 22.14
CA GLN A 3 -7.62 2.80 21.24
C GLN A 3 -8.12 3.96 20.37
N ASN A 4 -8.15 5.19 20.89
CA ASN A 4 -8.54 6.35 20.09
C ASN A 4 -7.50 6.63 19.00
N PHE A 5 -6.21 6.58 19.32
CA PHE A 5 -5.15 6.84 18.35
C PHE A 5 -5.16 5.86 17.17
N LEU A 6 -5.37 4.56 17.43
CA LEU A 6 -5.46 3.57 16.34
C LEU A 6 -6.69 3.79 15.46
N SER A 7 -7.82 4.20 16.05
CA SER A 7 -9.02 4.53 15.29
C SER A 7 -8.83 5.77 14.44
N ASP A 8 -8.17 6.79 15.00
CA ASP A 8 -7.87 8.03 14.28
C ASP A 8 -6.88 7.78 13.12
N LEU A 9 -5.85 6.95 13.36
CA LEU A 9 -4.89 6.56 12.34
C LEU A 9 -5.57 5.82 11.16
N LYS A 10 -6.48 4.91 11.48
CA LYS A 10 -7.24 4.16 10.47
C LYS A 10 -8.14 5.09 9.66
N LEU A 11 -8.87 5.98 10.34
CA LEU A 11 -9.71 6.97 9.68
C LEU A 11 -8.89 7.90 8.77
N THR A 12 -7.72 8.33 9.24
CA THR A 12 -6.80 9.13 8.43
C THR A 12 -6.36 8.40 7.16
N LEU A 13 -6.02 7.11 7.28
CA LEU A 13 -5.67 6.30 6.09
C LEU A 13 -6.84 6.18 5.12
N ASP A 14 -8.06 5.91 5.63
CA ASP A 14 -9.26 5.80 4.81
C ASP A 14 -9.56 7.12 4.08
N ASN A 15 -9.38 8.27 4.76
CA ASN A 15 -9.52 9.59 4.13
C ASN A 15 -8.45 9.82 3.04
N CYS A 16 -7.19 9.48 3.30
CA CYS A 16 -6.13 9.59 2.29
C CYS A 16 -6.39 8.71 1.06
N ILE A 17 -6.98 7.54 1.25
CA ILE A 17 -7.39 6.66 0.13
C ILE A 17 -8.53 7.31 -0.65
N ALA A 18 -9.49 7.95 0.03
CA ALA A 18 -10.59 8.66 -0.62
C ALA A 18 -10.06 9.87 -1.42
N ASP A 19 -9.15 10.65 -0.85
CA ASP A 19 -8.49 11.78 -1.54
C ASP A 19 -7.75 11.30 -2.81
N LEU A 20 -7.04 10.17 -2.71
CA LEU A 20 -6.37 9.58 -3.88
C LEU A 20 -7.39 9.07 -4.90
N ASP A 21 -8.53 8.51 -4.47
CA ASP A 21 -9.58 8.02 -5.37
C ASP A 21 -10.19 9.16 -6.20
N GLU A 22 -10.34 10.36 -5.65
CA GLU A 22 -10.83 11.52 -6.39
C GLU A 22 -9.92 11.93 -7.55
N ILE A 23 -8.61 11.71 -7.41
CA ILE A 23 -7.59 12.13 -8.39
C ILE A 23 -6.86 10.95 -9.03
N HIS A 24 -7.34 9.71 -8.85
CA HIS A 24 -6.66 8.49 -9.29
C HIS A 24 -6.31 8.50 -10.78
N PHE A 25 -7.12 9.18 -11.62
CA PHE A 25 -6.87 9.30 -13.05
C PHE A 25 -5.50 9.92 -13.37
N MET A 26 -4.94 10.77 -12.48
CA MET A 26 -3.62 11.38 -12.66
C MET A 26 -2.48 10.35 -12.54
N PHE A 27 -2.75 9.22 -11.88
CA PHE A 27 -1.79 8.17 -11.59
C PHE A 27 -2.09 6.85 -12.34
N CYS A 28 -3.07 6.86 -13.23
CA CYS A 28 -3.40 5.72 -14.06
C CYS A 28 -2.57 5.69 -15.35
N GLN A 29 -2.30 4.49 -15.87
CA GLN A 29 -1.64 4.35 -17.17
C GLN A 29 -2.50 4.89 -18.30
N ASN A 30 -3.82 4.69 -18.23
CA ASN A 30 -4.80 5.20 -19.18
C ASN A 30 -5.89 5.96 -18.41
N PRO A 31 -5.72 7.27 -18.17
CA PRO A 31 -6.61 8.07 -17.34
C PRO A 31 -8.09 8.02 -17.74
N GLU A 32 -8.37 7.90 -19.03
CA GLU A 32 -9.74 7.88 -19.56
C GLU A 32 -10.42 6.49 -19.51
N ALA A 33 -9.66 5.42 -19.22
CA ALA A 33 -10.15 4.05 -19.29
C ALA A 33 -10.02 3.28 -17.98
N ASP A 34 -9.00 3.61 -17.18
CA ASP A 34 -8.69 2.87 -15.97
C ASP A 34 -9.56 3.33 -14.81
N PHE A 35 -10.11 2.37 -14.09
CA PHE A 35 -11.03 2.55 -12.95
C PHE A 35 -12.30 3.38 -13.22
N THR A 36 -12.58 3.73 -14.49
CA THR A 36 -13.76 4.53 -14.87
C THR A 36 -15.09 3.76 -14.82
N ARG A 37 -15.04 2.42 -14.85
CA ARG A 37 -16.24 1.57 -14.87
C ARG A 37 -16.53 1.03 -13.48
N ASN A 38 -17.79 1.06 -13.08
CA ASN A 38 -18.22 0.38 -11.85
C ASN A 38 -18.05 -1.15 -12.02
N ARG A 39 -17.04 -1.70 -11.40
CA ARG A 39 -16.70 -3.13 -11.40
C ARG A 39 -16.74 -3.67 -9.99
N LYS A 40 -16.66 -5.01 -9.85
CA LYS A 40 -16.58 -5.70 -8.55
C LYS A 40 -15.41 -5.26 -7.66
N LEU A 41 -14.37 -4.69 -8.23
CA LEU A 41 -13.23 -4.13 -7.53
C LEU A 41 -13.15 -2.65 -7.89
N SER A 42 -13.54 -1.80 -6.93
CA SER A 42 -13.37 -0.34 -7.03
C SER A 42 -11.90 0.04 -6.87
N PHE A 43 -11.55 1.28 -7.17
CA PHE A 43 -10.21 1.79 -6.89
C PHE A 43 -9.91 1.78 -5.39
N HIS A 44 -10.85 2.23 -4.58
CA HIS A 44 -10.75 2.23 -3.13
C HIS A 44 -10.52 0.82 -2.56
N ASP A 45 -11.35 -0.16 -2.95
CA ASP A 45 -11.17 -1.56 -2.51
C ASP A 45 -9.84 -2.14 -2.98
N TYR A 46 -9.40 -1.76 -4.19
CA TYR A 46 -8.10 -2.19 -4.70
C TYR A 46 -6.94 -1.71 -3.81
N ILE A 47 -6.95 -0.42 -3.43
CA ILE A 47 -5.91 0.13 -2.54
C ILE A 47 -5.96 -0.52 -1.17
N GLN A 48 -7.15 -0.63 -0.57
CA GLN A 48 -7.31 -1.28 0.74
C GLN A 48 -6.85 -2.74 0.73
N LEU A 49 -7.25 -3.51 -0.27
CA LEU A 49 -6.82 -4.90 -0.43
C LEU A 49 -5.29 -4.99 -0.52
N MET A 50 -4.66 -4.13 -1.34
CA MET A 50 -3.21 -4.11 -1.48
C MET A 50 -2.48 -3.82 -0.17
N LEU A 51 -3.01 -2.91 0.65
CA LEU A 51 -2.42 -2.56 1.96
C LEU A 51 -2.65 -3.65 3.01
N GLN A 52 -3.74 -4.42 2.90
CA GLN A 52 -4.08 -5.49 3.84
C GLN A 52 -3.45 -6.84 3.48
N MET A 53 -2.93 -7.01 2.27
CA MET A 53 -2.31 -8.28 1.84
C MET A 53 -1.17 -8.69 2.77
N GLN A 54 -1.20 -9.97 3.15
CA GLN A 54 -0.19 -10.58 4.02
C GLN A 54 0.67 -11.58 3.22
N SER A 55 0.72 -12.82 3.69
CA SER A 55 1.54 -13.88 3.11
C SER A 55 0.76 -15.02 2.45
N LYS A 56 -0.56 -14.85 2.30
CA LYS A 56 -1.43 -15.86 1.69
C LYS A 56 -1.34 -15.81 0.16
N SER A 57 -1.95 -16.78 -0.51
CA SER A 57 -2.11 -16.70 -1.96
C SER A 57 -3.05 -15.55 -2.33
N VAL A 58 -2.82 -14.89 -3.47
CA VAL A 58 -3.66 -13.78 -3.94
C VAL A 58 -5.15 -14.12 -3.95
N SER A 59 -5.50 -15.37 -4.30
CA SER A 59 -6.90 -15.80 -4.29
C SER A 59 -7.49 -15.82 -2.88
N ASN A 60 -6.72 -16.28 -1.89
CA ASN A 60 -7.16 -16.30 -0.51
C ASN A 60 -7.25 -14.89 0.09
N GLU A 61 -6.29 -14.02 -0.22
CA GLU A 61 -6.34 -12.62 0.21
C GLU A 61 -7.61 -11.92 -0.31
N ILE A 62 -7.96 -12.13 -1.58
CA ILE A 62 -9.19 -11.58 -2.17
C ILE A 62 -10.44 -12.15 -1.47
N LEU A 63 -10.49 -13.47 -1.26
CA LEU A 63 -11.65 -14.10 -0.61
C LEU A 63 -11.81 -13.61 0.82
N ASP A 64 -10.74 -13.50 1.58
CA ASP A 64 -10.78 -13.01 2.95
C ASP A 64 -11.23 -11.55 3.01
N PHE A 65 -10.68 -10.69 2.13
CA PHE A 65 -11.07 -9.27 2.07
C PHE A 65 -12.56 -9.07 1.76
N PHE A 66 -13.11 -9.88 0.85
CA PHE A 66 -14.53 -9.84 0.48
C PHE A 66 -15.41 -10.80 1.30
N GLU A 67 -14.92 -11.27 2.46
CA GLU A 67 -15.67 -12.13 3.39
C GLU A 67 -16.30 -13.36 2.69
N HIS A 68 -15.57 -13.97 1.75
CA HIS A 68 -16.02 -15.10 0.93
C HIS A 68 -17.31 -14.85 0.12
N SER A 69 -17.61 -13.58 -0.17
CA SER A 69 -18.78 -13.20 -0.96
C SER A 69 -18.69 -13.71 -2.41
N LEU A 70 -19.83 -14.06 -2.98
CA LEU A 70 -19.95 -14.38 -4.43
C LEU A 70 -19.65 -13.17 -5.34
N SER A 71 -19.68 -11.96 -4.78
CA SER A 71 -19.30 -10.73 -5.47
C SER A 71 -17.78 -10.52 -5.54
N ALA A 72 -16.98 -11.33 -4.85
CA ALA A 72 -15.53 -11.19 -4.86
C ALA A 72 -14.97 -11.20 -6.29
N PRO A 73 -14.00 -10.31 -6.60
CA PRO A 73 -13.34 -10.32 -7.90
C PRO A 73 -12.45 -11.56 -8.06
N THR A 74 -12.17 -11.93 -9.30
CA THR A 74 -11.23 -13.03 -9.57
C THR A 74 -9.79 -12.56 -9.42
N LYS A 75 -8.86 -13.49 -9.16
CA LYS A 75 -7.42 -13.23 -9.18
C LYS A 75 -6.98 -12.52 -10.47
N SER A 76 -7.52 -12.94 -11.63
CA SER A 76 -7.20 -12.31 -12.92
C SER A 76 -7.65 -10.84 -12.96
N ALA A 77 -8.86 -10.54 -12.48
CA ALA A 77 -9.36 -9.18 -12.41
C ALA A 77 -8.48 -8.30 -11.52
N PHE A 78 -8.11 -8.79 -10.33
CA PHE A 78 -7.20 -8.08 -9.43
C PHE A 78 -5.84 -7.83 -10.08
N THR A 79 -5.24 -8.86 -10.69
CA THR A 79 -3.93 -8.73 -11.36
C THR A 79 -3.96 -7.70 -12.48
N GLN A 80 -5.05 -7.66 -13.27
CA GLN A 80 -5.22 -6.64 -14.30
C GLN A 80 -5.33 -5.22 -13.73
N GLN A 81 -6.03 -5.03 -12.60
CA GLN A 81 -6.11 -3.72 -11.95
C GLN A 81 -4.74 -3.25 -11.44
N ARG A 82 -3.93 -4.18 -10.97
CA ARG A 82 -2.61 -3.91 -10.40
C ARG A 82 -1.65 -3.21 -11.36
N PHE A 83 -1.78 -3.48 -12.66
CA PHE A 83 -0.94 -2.86 -13.71
C PHE A 83 -1.43 -1.47 -14.14
N LYS A 84 -2.58 -1.01 -13.66
CA LYS A 84 -3.17 0.24 -14.08
C LYS A 84 -2.66 1.44 -13.28
N LEU A 85 -2.42 1.24 -11.99
CA LEU A 85 -1.89 2.29 -11.13
C LEU A 85 -0.38 2.37 -11.25
N GLN A 86 0.12 3.56 -11.52
CA GLN A 86 1.54 3.86 -11.58
C GLN A 86 2.15 3.95 -10.16
N PRO A 87 3.46 3.70 -9.99
CA PRO A 87 4.14 3.79 -8.69
C PRO A 87 3.97 5.15 -8.01
N GLU A 88 3.81 6.21 -8.79
CA GLU A 88 3.62 7.59 -8.32
C GLU A 88 2.36 7.74 -7.48
N GLY A 89 1.30 6.98 -7.77
CA GLY A 89 0.08 6.97 -6.95
C GLY A 89 0.32 6.43 -5.55
N TRP A 90 1.15 5.39 -5.41
CA TRP A 90 1.56 4.87 -4.11
C TRP A 90 2.45 5.84 -3.35
N ASN A 91 3.35 6.50 -4.06
CA ASN A 91 4.21 7.53 -3.48
C ASN A 91 3.40 8.72 -2.97
N PHE A 92 2.40 9.17 -3.75
CA PHE A 92 1.47 10.20 -3.34
C PHE A 92 0.71 9.80 -2.07
N LEU A 93 0.08 8.61 -2.05
CA LEU A 93 -0.63 8.11 -0.88
C LEU A 93 0.26 8.07 0.37
N PHE A 94 1.49 7.58 0.23
CA PHE A 94 2.45 7.55 1.32
C PHE A 94 2.73 8.95 1.88
N HIS A 95 2.96 9.93 1.02
CA HIS A 95 3.30 11.28 1.45
C HIS A 95 2.13 11.99 2.14
N ILE A 96 0.91 11.93 1.57
CA ILE A 96 -0.26 12.56 2.21
C ILE A 96 -0.57 11.88 3.55
N PHE A 97 -0.48 10.56 3.64
CA PHE A 97 -0.70 9.84 4.88
C PHE A 97 0.33 10.21 5.96
N VAL A 98 1.62 10.25 5.63
CA VAL A 98 2.67 10.67 6.57
C VAL A 98 2.46 12.10 7.03
N GLU A 99 2.06 13.01 6.15
CA GLU A 99 1.79 14.42 6.50
C GLU A 99 0.61 14.52 7.47
N GLN A 100 -0.50 13.87 7.18
CA GLN A 100 -1.67 13.86 8.08
C GLN A 100 -1.37 13.15 9.41
N CYS A 101 -0.56 12.09 9.42
CA CYS A 101 -0.14 11.44 10.65
C CYS A 101 0.70 12.35 11.56
N ARG A 102 1.41 13.33 11.00
CA ARG A 102 2.15 14.31 11.81
C ARG A 102 1.23 15.20 12.62
N GLU A 103 0.02 15.43 12.14
CA GLU A 103 -0.98 16.25 12.84
C GLU A 103 -1.70 15.46 13.95
N LEU A 104 -1.75 14.12 13.85
CA LEU A 104 -2.42 13.28 14.84
C LEU A 104 -1.73 13.21 16.21
N SER A 105 -0.47 13.55 16.29
CA SER A 105 0.31 13.45 17.52
C SER A 105 1.11 14.72 17.79
N ASP A 106 0.66 15.47 18.81
CA ASP A 106 1.38 16.61 19.39
C ASP A 106 2.41 16.19 20.45
N GLN A 107 2.59 14.88 20.67
CA GLN A 107 3.50 14.38 21.70
C GLN A 107 4.96 14.58 21.28
N LEU A 108 5.57 15.59 21.87
CA LEU A 108 6.99 15.87 21.71
C LEU A 108 7.75 15.42 22.98
N TYR A 109 8.89 14.80 22.79
CA TYR A 109 9.84 14.53 23.88
C TYR A 109 10.85 15.68 23.96
N CYS A 110 10.81 16.45 25.03
CA CYS A 110 11.67 17.63 25.21
C CYS A 110 11.62 18.61 24.03
N GLY A 111 10.45 18.79 23.40
CA GLY A 111 10.29 19.65 22.23
C GLY A 111 10.68 19.00 20.88
N TYR A 112 11.09 17.75 20.88
CA TYR A 112 11.49 17.01 19.67
C TYR A 112 10.53 15.88 19.34
N ARG A 113 10.25 15.68 18.07
CA ARG A 113 9.52 14.48 17.59
C ARG A 113 10.48 13.29 17.53
N LEU A 114 10.16 12.24 18.27
CA LEU A 114 10.93 11.01 18.20
C LEU A 114 10.48 10.17 16.99
N LEU A 115 11.45 9.76 16.18
CA LEU A 115 11.25 8.85 15.07
C LEU A 115 12.01 7.56 15.34
N ALA A 116 11.31 6.44 15.27
CA ALA A 116 11.94 5.11 15.27
C ALA A 116 12.03 4.62 13.82
N CYS A 117 13.22 4.16 13.43
CA CYS A 117 13.45 3.54 12.14
C CYS A 117 13.96 2.12 12.36
N ASP A 118 13.24 1.15 11.84
CA ASP A 118 13.66 -0.25 11.82
C ASP A 118 14.12 -0.64 10.41
N GLY A 119 15.12 -1.51 10.35
CA GLY A 119 15.65 -2.04 9.10
C GLY A 119 15.00 -3.37 8.77
N SER A 120 14.36 -3.47 7.61
CA SER A 120 13.84 -4.74 7.09
C SER A 120 14.63 -5.21 5.88
N ASP A 121 15.04 -6.47 5.89
CA ASP A 121 15.67 -7.11 4.74
C ASP A 121 14.59 -7.65 3.78
N VAL A 122 14.51 -7.07 2.58
CA VAL A 122 13.65 -7.57 1.52
C VAL A 122 14.45 -8.49 0.59
N ASN A 123 14.06 -9.76 0.51
CA ASN A 123 14.65 -10.69 -0.43
C ASN A 123 14.11 -10.42 -1.85
N ILE A 124 14.93 -9.80 -2.68
CA ILE A 124 14.63 -9.60 -4.10
C ILE A 124 15.34 -10.66 -4.94
N ALA A 125 14.70 -11.09 -6.03
CA ALA A 125 15.33 -11.96 -7.00
C ALA A 125 16.54 -11.27 -7.64
N ARG A 126 17.60 -12.05 -7.92
CA ARG A 126 18.78 -11.53 -8.60
C ARG A 126 18.39 -11.08 -10.02
N ASN A 127 18.65 -9.82 -10.33
CA ASN A 127 18.60 -9.30 -11.69
C ASN A 127 20.02 -9.27 -12.26
N PRO A 128 20.34 -10.03 -13.32
CA PRO A 128 21.69 -10.02 -13.90
C PRO A 128 22.14 -8.65 -14.43
N GLU A 129 21.19 -7.77 -14.77
CA GLU A 129 21.45 -6.44 -15.31
C GLU A 129 21.62 -5.36 -14.22
N ASP A 130 21.36 -5.70 -12.95
CA ASP A 130 21.51 -4.78 -11.82
C ASP A 130 22.40 -5.37 -10.74
N GLU A 131 23.64 -4.88 -10.67
CA GLU A 131 24.64 -5.33 -9.70
C GLU A 131 24.23 -5.12 -8.24
N ARG A 132 23.32 -4.19 -7.95
CA ARG A 132 22.79 -3.95 -6.60
C ARG A 132 21.98 -5.12 -6.07
N THR A 133 21.45 -5.98 -6.94
CA THR A 133 20.72 -7.19 -6.56
C THR A 133 21.64 -8.37 -6.22
N PHE A 134 22.97 -8.20 -6.32
CA PHE A 134 23.92 -9.27 -6.04
C PHE A 134 24.17 -9.41 -4.54
N LYS A 135 23.89 -10.60 -3.99
CA LYS A 135 24.24 -10.91 -2.60
C LYS A 135 25.76 -10.89 -2.45
N LYS A 136 26.29 -10.00 -1.59
CA LYS A 136 27.69 -10.07 -1.17
C LYS A 136 27.91 -11.42 -0.49
N LYS A 137 28.82 -12.25 -1.00
CA LYS A 137 29.27 -13.47 -0.29
C LYS A 137 29.79 -13.05 1.08
N LYS A 138 29.13 -13.45 2.17
CA LYS A 138 29.71 -13.35 3.50
C LYS A 138 31.02 -14.15 3.47
N LYS A 139 32.19 -13.48 3.63
CA LYS A 139 33.43 -14.18 3.90
C LYS A 139 33.22 -14.96 5.20
N LYS A 140 33.26 -16.29 5.15
CA LYS A 140 33.39 -17.10 6.37
C LYS A 140 34.72 -16.69 7.00
N GLY A 141 34.66 -15.93 8.09
CA GLY A 141 35.82 -15.77 8.97
C GLY A 141 36.11 -17.13 9.59
N TYR A 142 37.34 -17.54 9.49
CA TYR A 142 37.90 -18.64 10.26
C TYR A 142 38.12 -18.17 11.69
#